data_6a1aac4d290e89627a0283504ff0fbee
#
_entry.id   6a1aac4d290e89627a0283504ff0fbee
#
_cell.length_a   1.000
_cell.length_b   1.000
_cell.length_c   1.000
_cell.angle_alpha   90.00
_cell.angle_beta   90.00
_cell.angle_gamma   90.00
#
_symmetry.space_group_name_H-M   'P 1'
#
loop_
_entity.id
_entity.type
_entity.pdbx_description
1 polymer ?
#
loop_
_entity_poly.entity_id
_entity_poly.type
_entity_poly.pdbx_seq_one_letter_code
_entity_poly.pdbx_strand_id
1 'polypeptide(L)'
;MDGYNNKNRNNEFYIQWHFIDSCNLRCSHCYQKDYNHKDINFNMLKSIFLKIDEAMSKWRMNCFISLTGGEPFLKPAGLFYLIDLIEKSDNFKKFAILTNGTLIDNRIINKIKDYKKLSEIQVSLDGHDEETHDNIRGRGTFLKAVESIKKLKNAGIKTSVMFTLHKKNMGSAVKMPALADSLKIDALTVERMTTMSEAEKEEFFIDALELKKVYSDVYYKAKKELSGKDTKLVTSRPLWNLIDENTGGYCPVGFSSICIMHDGTLLPCRRLYLPLGNILTDGLFKVWYNSDILWQMRKRDATNECSSCAHIERCGGCKAISYYSNKDLNTKDPQCWI
;
A
#
# COMPACT_ATOMS: atom_id res chain seq x y z
N MET A 1 -23.82 4.81 19.25
CA MET A 1 -22.36 4.82 19.05
C MET A 1 -21.74 3.44 19.14
N ASP A 2 -22.52 2.40 18.94
CA ASP A 2 -22.11 1.00 19.20
C ASP A 2 -22.42 0.11 17.98
N GLY A 3 -21.59 0.21 16.95
CA GLY A 3 -21.79 -0.55 15.70
C GLY A 3 -20.52 -1.08 15.05
N TYR A 4 -19.38 -1.02 15.72
CA TYR A 4 -18.16 -1.62 15.24
C TYR A 4 -17.72 -2.74 16.16
N ASN A 5 -18.23 -3.93 15.88
CA ASN A 5 -17.74 -5.15 16.54
C ASN A 5 -16.31 -5.45 16.07
N ASN A 6 -15.37 -4.70 16.63
CA ASN A 6 -13.95 -4.73 16.33
C ASN A 6 -13.23 -5.72 17.25
N LYS A 7 -13.82 -6.91 17.47
CA LYS A 7 -13.29 -7.93 18.39
C LYS A 7 -11.92 -8.51 18.01
N ASN A 8 -11.32 -8.10 16.86
CA ASN A 8 -10.01 -8.60 16.40
C ASN A 8 -9.08 -7.52 15.82
N ARG A 9 -9.31 -6.23 16.04
CA ARG A 9 -8.24 -5.26 15.79
C ARG A 9 -7.40 -5.19 17.05
N ASN A 10 -6.30 -5.96 17.07
CA ASN A 10 -5.17 -5.67 17.92
C ASN A 10 -4.97 -4.16 17.90
N ASN A 11 -4.74 -3.55 19.07
CA ASN A 11 -4.56 -2.11 19.28
C ASN A 11 -3.40 -1.57 18.40
N GLU A 12 -3.58 -1.62 17.07
CA GLU A 12 -2.54 -1.42 16.04
C GLU A 12 -2.87 -0.23 15.15
N PHE A 13 -1.92 0.67 14.99
CA PHE A 13 -1.95 1.80 14.10
C PHE A 13 -0.97 1.57 12.93
N TYR A 14 -1.46 1.69 11.70
CA TYR A 14 -0.65 1.48 10.50
C TYR A 14 -0.10 2.79 9.97
N ILE A 15 1.20 2.83 9.71
CA ILE A 15 1.87 3.98 9.09
C ILE A 15 2.57 3.52 7.82
N GLN A 16 2.29 4.22 6.71
CA GLN A 16 3.10 4.09 5.50
C GLN A 16 4.06 5.28 5.44
N TRP A 17 5.34 5.04 5.68
CA TRP A 17 6.35 6.10 5.68
C TRP A 17 7.19 6.08 4.41
N HIS A 18 7.01 7.11 3.58
CA HIS A 18 7.82 7.39 2.41
C HIS A 18 9.07 8.17 2.85
N PHE A 19 10.03 7.50 3.48
CA PHE A 19 11.20 8.14 4.08
C PHE A 19 12.23 8.67 3.05
N ILE A 20 12.06 8.29 1.78
CA ILE A 20 12.90 8.67 0.64
C ILE A 20 12.02 8.96 -0.57
N ASP A 21 12.38 9.98 -1.36
CA ASP A 21 11.74 10.30 -2.63
C ASP A 21 12.56 9.89 -3.85
N SER A 22 13.85 9.56 -3.68
CA SER A 22 14.71 9.07 -4.75
C SER A 22 14.33 7.67 -5.18
N CYS A 23 14.31 7.42 -6.50
CA CYS A 23 14.06 6.11 -7.08
C CYS A 23 14.97 5.87 -8.29
N ASN A 24 15.36 4.62 -8.50
CA ASN A 24 16.13 4.20 -9.67
C ASN A 24 15.27 3.87 -10.90
N LEU A 25 13.94 3.88 -10.77
CA LEU A 25 12.98 3.64 -11.85
C LEU A 25 12.13 4.87 -12.17
N ARG A 26 11.49 4.87 -13.35
CA ARG A 26 10.55 5.88 -13.84
C ARG A 26 9.31 5.19 -14.41
N CYS A 27 8.57 4.48 -13.53
CA CYS A 27 7.40 3.72 -13.92
C CYS A 27 6.31 4.63 -14.51
N SER A 28 5.67 4.20 -15.60
CA SER A 28 4.68 5.01 -16.33
C SER A 28 3.45 5.39 -15.49
N HIS A 29 3.09 4.57 -14.51
CA HIS A 29 1.96 4.75 -13.59
C HIS A 29 2.35 5.37 -12.24
N CYS A 30 3.61 5.85 -12.10
CA CYS A 30 4.09 6.34 -10.82
C CYS A 30 3.43 7.67 -10.44
N TYR A 31 2.83 7.72 -9.26
CA TYR A 31 2.27 8.95 -8.70
C TYR A 31 3.32 9.96 -8.25
N GLN A 32 4.60 9.57 -8.19
CA GLN A 32 5.70 10.46 -7.86
C GLN A 32 6.18 11.16 -9.13
N LYS A 33 6.06 12.48 -9.17
CA LYS A 33 6.49 13.32 -10.32
C LYS A 33 7.92 13.84 -10.13
N ASP A 34 8.27 14.19 -8.88
CA ASP A 34 9.58 14.73 -8.53
C ASP A 34 10.43 13.67 -7.83
N TYR A 35 11.62 13.49 -8.36
CA TYR A 35 12.60 12.55 -7.83
C TYR A 35 13.81 13.34 -7.32
N ASN A 36 13.67 13.86 -6.11
CA ASN A 36 14.75 14.63 -5.50
C ASN A 36 15.83 13.67 -4.98
N HIS A 37 17.06 13.82 -5.49
CA HIS A 37 18.19 12.96 -5.13
C HIS A 37 19.00 13.51 -3.94
N LYS A 38 18.39 14.29 -3.06
CA LYS A 38 19.06 14.79 -1.85
C LYS A 38 19.54 13.62 -0.99
N ASP A 39 20.62 13.87 -0.27
CA ASP A 39 21.13 12.93 0.71
C ASP A 39 20.16 12.76 1.88
N ILE A 40 20.20 11.58 2.51
CA ILE A 40 19.37 11.28 3.67
C ILE A 40 19.81 12.15 4.85
N ASN A 41 18.85 12.87 5.40
CA ASN A 41 19.05 13.60 6.65
C ASN A 41 18.68 12.70 7.85
N PHE A 42 19.67 12.05 8.44
CA PHE A 42 19.49 11.17 9.59
C PHE A 42 18.83 11.84 10.81
N ASN A 43 19.12 13.13 11.04
CA ASN A 43 18.49 13.88 12.13
C ASN A 43 16.99 14.04 11.88
N MET A 44 16.59 14.33 10.65
CA MET A 44 15.18 14.43 10.27
C MET A 44 14.48 13.08 10.39
N LEU A 45 15.11 12.00 9.92
CA LEU A 45 14.56 10.64 10.08
C LEU A 45 14.35 10.31 11.56
N LYS A 46 15.33 10.59 12.41
CA LYS A 46 15.24 10.39 13.86
C LYS A 46 14.13 11.24 14.47
N SER A 47 14.01 12.50 14.08
CA SER A 47 12.98 13.40 14.62
C SER A 47 11.58 12.94 14.24
N ILE A 48 11.34 12.51 12.99
CA ILE A 48 10.06 11.94 12.56
C ILE A 48 9.77 10.66 13.34
N PHE A 49 10.75 9.74 13.45
CA PHE A 49 10.60 8.51 14.20
C PHE A 49 10.17 8.78 15.66
N LEU A 50 10.84 9.70 16.36
CA LEU A 50 10.52 10.04 17.74
C LEU A 50 9.12 10.64 17.89
N LYS A 51 8.65 11.43 16.92
CA LYS A 51 7.28 11.96 16.91
C LYS A 51 6.23 10.87 16.69
N ILE A 52 6.54 9.85 15.89
CA ILE A 52 5.67 8.68 15.75
C ILE A 52 5.64 7.90 17.07
N ASP A 53 6.78 7.60 17.62
CA ASP A 53 6.94 6.82 18.85
C ASP A 53 6.22 7.49 20.04
N GLU A 54 6.37 8.80 20.20
CA GLU A 54 5.65 9.63 21.17
C GLU A 54 4.12 9.51 20.99
N ALA A 55 3.62 9.58 19.75
CA ALA A 55 2.20 9.48 19.47
C ALA A 55 1.65 8.09 19.81
N MET A 56 2.38 7.02 19.47
CA MET A 56 1.98 5.65 19.80
C MET A 56 1.93 5.43 21.31
N SER A 57 2.91 5.95 22.05
CA SER A 57 2.92 5.92 23.52
C SER A 57 1.70 6.63 24.12
N LYS A 58 1.38 7.84 23.65
CA LYS A 58 0.21 8.61 24.10
C LYS A 58 -1.11 7.91 23.81
N TRP A 59 -1.24 7.26 22.65
CA TRP A 59 -2.43 6.51 22.27
C TRP A 59 -2.49 5.11 22.89
N ARG A 60 -1.40 4.62 23.48
CA ARG A 60 -1.23 3.24 23.95
C ARG A 60 -1.53 2.23 22.82
N MET A 61 -1.04 2.56 21.62
CA MET A 61 -1.24 1.74 20.42
C MET A 61 0.08 1.15 19.94
N ASN A 62 -0.01 -0.04 19.37
CA ASN A 62 1.10 -0.67 18.68
C ASN A 62 1.22 -0.11 17.25
N CYS A 63 2.44 0.12 16.78
CA CYS A 63 2.71 0.56 15.43
C CYS A 63 3.05 -0.63 14.52
N PHE A 64 2.36 -0.72 13.38
CA PHE A 64 2.84 -1.43 12.21
C PHE A 64 3.27 -0.39 11.17
N ILE A 65 4.51 -0.43 10.72
CA ILE A 65 5.04 0.56 9.77
C ILE A 65 5.54 -0.10 8.50
N SER A 66 5.14 0.47 7.35
CA SER A 66 5.73 0.12 6.05
C SER A 66 6.72 1.20 5.64
N LEU A 67 7.98 0.82 5.52
CA LEU A 67 9.06 1.67 5.01
C LEU A 67 9.08 1.59 3.48
N THR A 68 8.94 2.74 2.84
CA THR A 68 8.85 2.88 1.40
C THR A 68 9.33 4.26 0.95
N GLY A 69 8.98 4.66 -0.25
CA GLY A 69 9.29 6.00 -0.80
C GLY A 69 9.36 5.94 -2.32
N GLY A 70 10.45 6.43 -2.89
CA GLY A 70 10.86 6.06 -4.24
C GLY A 70 11.32 4.59 -4.23
N GLU A 71 12.60 4.35 -3.91
CA GLU A 71 13.10 2.98 -3.70
C GLU A 71 13.93 2.92 -2.40
N PRO A 72 13.45 2.19 -1.38
CA PRO A 72 14.12 2.08 -0.08
C PRO A 72 15.56 1.61 -0.16
N PHE A 73 15.85 0.63 -1.01
CA PHE A 73 17.19 0.05 -1.15
C PHE A 73 18.14 0.90 -1.99
N LEU A 74 17.71 2.04 -2.52
CA LEU A 74 18.61 3.00 -3.17
C LEU A 74 19.50 3.72 -2.14
N LYS A 75 19.01 3.91 -0.93
CA LYS A 75 19.73 4.51 0.20
C LYS A 75 19.71 3.57 1.42
N PRO A 76 20.40 2.43 1.35
CA PRO A 76 20.31 1.38 2.37
C PRO A 76 20.77 1.86 3.76
N ALA A 77 21.68 2.82 3.86
CA ALA A 77 22.11 3.36 5.14
C ALA A 77 20.96 3.99 5.93
N GLY A 78 20.10 4.78 5.26
CA GLY A 78 18.92 5.38 5.89
C GLY A 78 17.86 4.34 6.25
N LEU A 79 17.63 3.37 5.37
CA LEU A 79 16.70 2.27 5.63
C LEU A 79 17.10 1.50 6.89
N PHE A 80 18.34 1.02 6.95
CA PHE A 80 18.81 0.24 8.10
C PHE A 80 18.89 1.05 9.39
N TYR A 81 19.20 2.34 9.29
CA TYR A 81 19.12 3.24 10.45
C TYR A 81 17.71 3.28 11.04
N LEU A 82 16.67 3.41 10.19
CA LEU A 82 15.29 3.38 10.65
C LEU A 82 14.90 2.02 11.23
N ILE A 83 15.31 0.92 10.60
CA ILE A 83 15.03 -0.43 11.10
C ILE A 83 15.65 -0.63 12.47
N ASP A 84 16.89 -0.16 12.70
CA ASP A 84 17.56 -0.25 13.99
C ASP A 84 16.83 0.54 15.09
N LEU A 85 16.21 1.69 14.75
CA LEU A 85 15.35 2.44 15.67
C LEU A 85 14.05 1.68 15.99
N ILE A 86 13.42 1.09 14.96
CA ILE A 86 12.19 0.31 15.08
C ILE A 86 12.42 -0.93 15.95
N GLU A 87 13.52 -1.65 15.75
CA GLU A 87 13.85 -2.84 16.56
C GLU A 87 13.98 -2.53 18.05
N LYS A 88 14.46 -1.33 18.41
CA LYS A 88 14.68 -0.90 19.79
C LYS A 88 13.43 -0.35 20.48
N SER A 89 12.41 0.07 19.74
CA SER A 89 11.20 0.68 20.35
C SER A 89 10.15 -0.36 20.68
N ASP A 90 9.58 -0.28 21.88
CA ASP A 90 8.49 -1.16 22.32
C ASP A 90 7.14 -0.85 21.65
N ASN A 91 6.96 0.35 21.12
CA ASN A 91 5.73 0.75 20.44
C ASN A 91 5.60 0.16 19.04
N PHE A 92 6.73 -0.11 18.36
CA PHE A 92 6.73 -0.73 17.04
C PHE A 92 6.78 -2.25 17.18
N LYS A 93 5.73 -2.93 16.75
CA LYS A 93 5.65 -4.41 16.84
C LYS A 93 6.11 -5.12 15.58
N LYS A 94 5.92 -4.49 14.43
CA LYS A 94 6.34 -5.04 13.15
C LYS A 94 6.58 -3.94 12.11
N PHE A 95 7.41 -4.26 11.13
CA PHE A 95 7.59 -3.43 9.95
C PHE A 95 7.56 -4.26 8.67
N ALA A 96 7.25 -3.61 7.55
CA ALA A 96 7.37 -4.15 6.20
C ALA A 96 8.22 -3.21 5.35
N ILE A 97 8.76 -3.72 4.24
CA ILE A 97 9.45 -2.92 3.24
C ILE A 97 8.72 -3.07 1.92
N LEU A 98 8.40 -1.95 1.27
CA LEU A 98 7.78 -1.93 -0.05
C LEU A 98 8.83 -1.47 -1.06
N THR A 99 9.15 -2.32 -2.04
CA THR A 99 10.27 -2.11 -2.96
C THR A 99 9.91 -2.50 -4.40
N ASN A 100 10.62 -1.94 -5.38
CA ASN A 100 10.56 -2.43 -6.75
C ASN A 100 11.38 -3.73 -6.97
N GLY A 101 12.15 -4.17 -5.98
CA GLY A 101 12.91 -5.41 -5.98
C GLY A 101 14.20 -5.39 -6.80
N THR A 102 14.51 -4.36 -7.57
CA THR A 102 15.63 -4.38 -8.53
C THR A 102 17.02 -4.23 -7.90
N LEU A 103 17.08 -3.84 -6.62
CA LEU A 103 18.33 -3.57 -5.89
C LEU A 103 18.64 -4.57 -4.78
N ILE A 104 17.81 -5.61 -4.61
CA ILE A 104 18.00 -6.60 -3.55
C ILE A 104 19.12 -7.59 -3.96
N ASP A 105 20.22 -7.55 -3.22
CA ASP A 105 21.36 -8.47 -3.35
C ASP A 105 21.52 -9.35 -2.09
N ASN A 106 22.47 -10.28 -2.12
CA ASN A 106 22.72 -11.18 -1.01
C ASN A 106 23.22 -10.44 0.26
N ARG A 107 23.87 -9.28 0.11
CA ARG A 107 24.31 -8.47 1.28
C ARG A 107 23.13 -7.88 2.02
N ILE A 108 22.15 -7.36 1.26
CA ILE A 108 20.88 -6.86 1.80
C ILE A 108 20.13 -7.99 2.50
N ILE A 109 19.98 -9.15 1.85
CA ILE A 109 19.27 -10.30 2.40
C ILE A 109 19.93 -10.78 3.70
N ASN A 110 21.25 -10.95 3.71
CA ASN A 110 21.98 -11.40 4.90
C ASN A 110 21.84 -10.42 6.06
N LYS A 111 21.72 -9.13 5.81
CA LYS A 111 21.53 -8.13 6.84
C LYS A 111 20.09 -8.09 7.34
N ILE A 112 19.09 -8.22 6.44
CA ILE A 112 17.69 -7.98 6.80
C ILE A 112 17.00 -9.19 7.44
N LYS A 113 17.44 -10.42 7.13
CA LYS A 113 16.81 -11.66 7.61
C LYS A 113 16.83 -11.83 9.14
N ASP A 114 17.77 -11.16 9.82
CA ASP A 114 17.96 -11.30 11.26
C ASP A 114 17.12 -10.33 12.10
N TYR A 115 16.42 -9.37 11.46
CA TYR A 115 15.53 -8.45 12.17
C TYR A 115 14.24 -9.14 12.60
N LYS A 116 13.98 -9.10 13.91
CA LYS A 116 12.87 -9.85 14.55
C LYS A 116 11.48 -9.27 14.23
N LYS A 117 11.43 -7.96 13.99
CA LYS A 117 10.17 -7.25 13.70
C LYS A 117 9.84 -7.19 12.21
N LEU A 118 10.69 -7.73 11.34
CA LEU A 118 10.38 -7.82 9.92
C LEU A 118 9.17 -8.73 9.70
N SER A 119 8.08 -8.17 9.22
CA SER A 119 6.87 -8.93 8.92
C SER A 119 6.86 -9.48 7.50
N GLU A 120 7.29 -8.68 6.53
CA GLU A 120 7.37 -9.07 5.12
C GLU A 120 8.17 -8.06 4.28
N ILE A 121 8.59 -8.49 3.10
CA ILE A 121 9.03 -7.61 2.01
C ILE A 121 8.01 -7.73 0.89
N GLN A 122 7.39 -6.61 0.53
CA GLN A 122 6.45 -6.52 -0.58
C GLN A 122 7.20 -6.04 -1.83
N VAL A 123 7.21 -6.89 -2.86
CA VAL A 123 7.84 -6.59 -4.15
C VAL A 123 6.76 -6.18 -5.15
N SER A 124 7.01 -5.09 -5.87
CA SER A 124 6.11 -4.62 -6.93
C SER A 124 6.32 -5.42 -8.22
N LEU A 125 5.23 -6.00 -8.77
CA LEU A 125 5.27 -6.77 -10.01
C LEU A 125 3.98 -6.53 -10.80
N ASP A 126 4.04 -5.74 -11.90
CA ASP A 126 2.86 -5.27 -12.64
C ASP A 126 2.61 -6.02 -13.95
N GLY A 127 3.27 -7.14 -14.13
CA GLY A 127 3.09 -8.07 -15.26
C GLY A 127 3.33 -9.51 -14.81
N HIS A 128 2.64 -10.45 -15.48
CA HIS A 128 2.92 -11.87 -15.32
C HIS A 128 4.11 -12.33 -16.15
N ASP A 129 4.56 -11.49 -17.09
CA ASP A 129 5.68 -11.67 -18.00
C ASP A 129 6.53 -10.41 -18.12
N GLU A 130 7.69 -10.56 -18.76
CA GLU A 130 8.66 -9.49 -18.96
C GLU A 130 8.09 -8.34 -19.80
N GLU A 131 7.38 -8.66 -20.88
CA GLU A 131 6.84 -7.64 -21.78
C GLU A 131 5.87 -6.70 -21.05
N THR A 132 4.89 -7.25 -20.35
CA THR A 132 3.89 -6.44 -19.63
C THR A 132 4.54 -5.63 -18.51
N HIS A 133 5.40 -6.25 -17.73
CA HIS A 133 6.04 -5.58 -16.58
C HIS A 133 6.99 -4.49 -17.02
N ASP A 134 7.87 -4.78 -17.99
CA ASP A 134 8.92 -3.88 -18.43
C ASP A 134 8.36 -2.67 -19.20
N ASN A 135 7.25 -2.83 -19.91
CA ASN A 135 6.53 -1.71 -20.53
C ASN A 135 6.01 -0.68 -19.49
N ILE A 136 5.80 -1.11 -18.25
CA ILE A 136 5.32 -0.24 -17.16
C ILE A 136 6.50 0.29 -16.33
N ARG A 137 7.43 -0.57 -15.96
CA ARG A 137 8.47 -0.25 -14.97
C ARG A 137 9.86 -0.02 -15.54
N GLY A 138 10.07 -0.38 -16.80
CA GLY A 138 11.34 -0.23 -17.50
C GLY A 138 12.01 -1.57 -17.80
N ARG A 139 12.76 -1.59 -18.88
CA ARG A 139 13.39 -2.78 -19.46
C ARG A 139 14.30 -3.52 -18.46
N GLY A 140 14.15 -4.84 -18.37
CA GLY A 140 14.94 -5.74 -17.55
C GLY A 140 14.61 -5.70 -16.05
N THR A 141 13.51 -5.03 -15.68
CA THR A 141 13.09 -4.94 -14.27
C THR A 141 12.30 -6.17 -13.82
N PHE A 142 11.59 -6.85 -14.73
CA PHE A 142 10.88 -8.09 -14.44
C PHE A 142 11.82 -9.19 -13.91
N LEU A 143 12.86 -9.49 -14.66
CA LEU A 143 13.82 -10.53 -14.30
C LEU A 143 14.48 -10.24 -12.95
N LYS A 144 14.86 -8.98 -12.70
CA LYS A 144 15.45 -8.56 -11.42
C LYS A 144 14.49 -8.72 -10.25
N ALA A 145 13.21 -8.31 -10.43
CA ALA A 145 12.18 -8.44 -9.40
C ALA A 145 11.90 -9.92 -9.09
N VAL A 146 11.75 -10.77 -10.11
CA VAL A 146 11.53 -12.21 -9.96
C VAL A 146 12.73 -12.88 -9.28
N GLU A 147 13.95 -12.55 -9.66
CA GLU A 147 15.17 -13.05 -9.01
C GLU A 147 15.23 -12.67 -7.53
N SER A 148 14.88 -11.41 -7.22
CA SER A 148 14.83 -10.92 -5.84
C SER A 148 13.77 -11.65 -5.01
N ILE A 149 12.58 -11.90 -5.56
CA ILE A 149 11.54 -12.69 -4.90
C ILE A 149 12.06 -14.09 -4.58
N LYS A 150 12.70 -14.76 -5.54
CA LYS A 150 13.29 -16.11 -5.32
C LYS A 150 14.36 -16.10 -4.23
N LYS A 151 15.25 -15.10 -4.22
CA LYS A 151 16.28 -14.95 -3.18
C LYS A 151 15.67 -14.72 -1.79
N LEU A 152 14.68 -13.86 -1.68
CA LEU A 152 13.96 -13.59 -0.43
C LEU A 152 13.29 -14.85 0.10
N LYS A 153 12.58 -15.59 -0.75
CA LYS A 153 11.91 -16.85 -0.38
C LYS A 153 12.93 -17.92 0.05
N ASN A 154 14.05 -18.06 -0.67
CA ASN A 154 15.12 -19.00 -0.29
C ASN A 154 15.77 -18.65 1.05
N ALA A 155 15.75 -17.37 1.44
CA ALA A 155 16.23 -16.90 2.74
C ALA A 155 15.18 -17.03 3.87
N GLY A 156 13.99 -17.58 3.59
CA GLY A 156 12.91 -17.72 4.56
C GLY A 156 12.19 -16.40 4.89
N ILE A 157 12.42 -15.34 4.11
CA ILE A 157 11.78 -14.05 4.33
C ILE A 157 10.37 -14.09 3.73
N LYS A 158 9.37 -13.73 4.55
CA LYS A 158 8.00 -13.59 4.06
C LYS A 158 7.93 -12.54 2.96
N THR A 159 7.42 -12.94 1.79
CA THR A 159 7.48 -12.14 0.58
C THR A 159 6.10 -12.05 -0.05
N SER A 160 5.59 -10.83 -0.23
CA SER A 160 4.35 -10.57 -0.95
C SER A 160 4.60 -9.83 -2.26
N VAL A 161 3.65 -9.92 -3.17
CA VAL A 161 3.66 -9.19 -4.43
C VAL A 161 2.50 -8.20 -4.46
N MET A 162 2.80 -6.96 -4.83
CA MET A 162 1.82 -5.94 -5.16
C MET A 162 1.76 -5.76 -6.67
N PHE A 163 0.57 -6.00 -7.24
CA PHE A 163 0.25 -5.72 -8.63
C PHE A 163 -0.66 -4.49 -8.70
N THR A 164 -0.20 -3.45 -9.38
CA THR A 164 -0.98 -2.23 -9.59
C THR A 164 -1.80 -2.37 -10.87
N LEU A 165 -3.08 -2.64 -10.71
CA LEU A 165 -4.02 -2.89 -11.79
C LEU A 165 -4.44 -1.59 -12.49
N HIS A 166 -4.27 -1.55 -13.79
CA HIS A 166 -4.75 -0.50 -14.69
C HIS A 166 -5.05 -1.05 -16.09
N LYS A 167 -5.64 -0.23 -16.95
CA LYS A 167 -6.13 -0.66 -18.28
C LYS A 167 -5.10 -1.44 -19.12
N LYS A 168 -3.84 -1.02 -19.09
CA LYS A 168 -2.77 -1.63 -19.90
C LYS A 168 -2.29 -3.01 -19.42
N ASN A 169 -2.66 -3.44 -18.20
CA ASN A 169 -2.22 -4.73 -17.65
C ASN A 169 -3.35 -5.64 -17.14
N MET A 170 -4.61 -5.33 -17.48
CA MET A 170 -5.78 -6.14 -17.07
C MET A 170 -5.63 -7.62 -17.44
N GLY A 171 -5.20 -7.90 -18.67
CA GLY A 171 -5.02 -9.29 -19.16
C GLY A 171 -3.93 -10.03 -18.40
N SER A 172 -2.93 -9.32 -17.89
CA SER A 172 -1.86 -9.88 -17.08
C SER A 172 -2.33 -10.18 -15.65
N ALA A 173 -3.23 -9.37 -15.09
CA ALA A 173 -3.75 -9.55 -13.74
C ALA A 173 -4.36 -10.95 -13.51
N VAL A 174 -5.10 -11.47 -14.49
CA VAL A 174 -5.74 -12.79 -14.43
C VAL A 174 -4.72 -13.94 -14.38
N LYS A 175 -3.52 -13.72 -14.88
CA LYS A 175 -2.42 -14.72 -14.87
C LYS A 175 -1.52 -14.63 -13.64
N MET A 176 -1.66 -13.57 -12.85
CA MET A 176 -0.85 -13.36 -11.63
C MET A 176 -1.00 -14.45 -10.57
N PRO A 177 -2.18 -15.08 -10.34
CA PRO A 177 -2.28 -16.18 -9.39
C PRO A 177 -1.35 -17.37 -9.72
N ALA A 178 -1.24 -17.75 -11.00
CA ALA A 178 -0.36 -18.83 -11.44
C ALA A 178 1.13 -18.45 -11.23
N LEU A 179 1.51 -17.22 -11.56
CA LEU A 179 2.87 -16.71 -11.31
C LEU A 179 3.18 -16.67 -9.81
N ALA A 180 2.24 -16.18 -8.99
CA ALA A 180 2.38 -16.11 -7.55
C ALA A 180 2.66 -17.47 -6.92
N ASP A 181 1.91 -18.50 -7.35
CA ASP A 181 2.14 -19.89 -6.95
C ASP A 181 3.52 -20.41 -7.38
N SER A 182 3.89 -20.20 -8.65
CA SER A 182 5.19 -20.65 -9.16
C SER A 182 6.38 -20.03 -8.41
N LEU A 183 6.22 -18.79 -7.94
CA LEU A 183 7.21 -18.06 -7.15
C LEU A 183 7.12 -18.37 -5.64
N LYS A 184 6.10 -19.15 -5.21
CA LYS A 184 5.86 -19.53 -3.80
C LYS A 184 5.81 -18.32 -2.87
N ILE A 185 5.25 -17.21 -3.35
CA ILE A 185 5.07 -16.02 -2.51
C ILE A 185 4.00 -16.23 -1.44
N ASP A 186 4.04 -15.45 -0.36
CA ASP A 186 3.09 -15.63 0.75
C ASP A 186 1.75 -14.94 0.47
N ALA A 187 1.78 -13.83 -0.29
CA ALA A 187 0.57 -13.10 -0.62
C ALA A 187 0.67 -12.36 -1.97
N LEU A 188 -0.43 -12.38 -2.72
CA LEU A 188 -0.66 -11.55 -3.91
C LEU A 188 -1.71 -10.50 -3.60
N THR A 189 -1.36 -9.23 -3.79
CA THR A 189 -2.31 -8.10 -3.72
C THR A 189 -2.51 -7.52 -5.11
N VAL A 190 -3.75 -7.43 -5.55
CA VAL A 190 -4.13 -6.73 -6.77
C VAL A 190 -4.87 -5.46 -6.37
N GLU A 191 -4.22 -4.31 -6.56
CA GLU A 191 -4.72 -3.01 -6.14
C GLU A 191 -4.91 -2.09 -7.34
N ARG A 192 -6.04 -1.41 -7.40
CA ARG A 192 -6.37 -0.48 -8.48
C ARG A 192 -5.44 0.73 -8.48
N MET A 193 -5.00 1.16 -9.65
CA MET A 193 -4.33 2.44 -9.82
C MET A 193 -5.30 3.58 -9.50
N THR A 194 -4.80 4.63 -8.87
CA THR A 194 -5.52 5.90 -8.73
C THR A 194 -4.98 6.87 -9.77
N THR A 195 -5.82 7.25 -10.73
CA THR A 195 -5.48 8.25 -11.74
C THR A 195 -5.67 9.65 -11.17
N MET A 196 -4.62 10.46 -11.17
CA MET A 196 -4.60 11.77 -10.51
C MET A 196 -4.79 12.95 -11.47
N SER A 197 -4.75 12.69 -12.77
CA SER A 197 -4.95 13.67 -13.84
C SER A 197 -5.85 13.09 -14.94
N GLU A 198 -6.43 13.95 -15.79
CA GLU A 198 -7.23 13.50 -16.93
C GLU A 198 -6.39 12.69 -17.91
N ALA A 199 -5.14 13.06 -18.19
CA ALA A 199 -4.25 12.29 -19.05
C ALA A 199 -4.01 10.87 -18.50
N GLU A 200 -3.79 10.73 -17.19
CA GLU A 200 -3.69 9.39 -16.56
C GLU A 200 -5.01 8.63 -16.64
N LYS A 201 -6.14 9.32 -16.53
CA LYS A 201 -7.47 8.70 -16.62
C LYS A 201 -7.74 8.16 -18.01
N GLU A 202 -7.44 8.92 -19.06
CA GLU A 202 -7.56 8.45 -20.44
C GLU A 202 -6.70 7.21 -20.71
N GLU A 203 -5.51 7.17 -20.14
CA GLU A 203 -4.51 6.13 -20.42
C GLU A 203 -4.69 4.87 -19.57
N PHE A 204 -5.08 5.00 -18.30
CA PHE A 204 -4.98 3.92 -17.31
C PHE A 204 -6.28 3.55 -16.63
N PHE A 205 -7.34 4.35 -16.74
CA PHE A 205 -8.59 4.10 -16.03
C PHE A 205 -9.29 2.85 -16.57
N ILE A 206 -9.84 2.07 -15.64
CA ILE A 206 -10.67 0.90 -15.91
C ILE A 206 -12.09 1.28 -15.53
N ASP A 207 -13.06 1.07 -16.41
CA ASP A 207 -14.45 1.29 -16.06
C ASP A 207 -15.01 0.24 -15.07
N ALA A 208 -16.19 0.50 -14.55
CA ALA A 208 -16.77 -0.34 -13.50
C ALA A 208 -17.05 -1.79 -13.97
N LEU A 209 -17.50 -1.97 -15.21
CA LEU A 209 -17.83 -3.30 -15.75
C LEU A 209 -16.57 -4.09 -16.13
N GLU A 210 -15.57 -3.41 -16.71
CA GLU A 210 -14.25 -3.99 -16.94
C GLU A 210 -13.60 -4.43 -15.63
N LEU A 211 -13.66 -3.57 -14.58
CA LEU A 211 -13.11 -3.91 -13.28
C LEU A 211 -13.83 -5.10 -12.64
N LYS A 212 -15.17 -5.13 -12.70
CA LYS A 212 -15.97 -6.28 -12.23
C LYS A 212 -15.47 -7.57 -12.87
N LYS A 213 -15.32 -7.56 -14.20
CA LYS A 213 -14.83 -8.72 -14.93
C LYS A 213 -13.45 -9.16 -14.48
N VAL A 214 -12.48 -8.23 -14.45
CA VAL A 214 -11.10 -8.55 -14.04
C VAL A 214 -11.04 -9.05 -12.61
N TYR A 215 -11.75 -8.41 -11.67
CA TYR A 215 -11.79 -8.86 -10.27
C TYR A 215 -12.41 -10.25 -10.13
N SER A 216 -13.50 -10.53 -10.85
CA SER A 216 -14.11 -11.86 -10.88
C SER A 216 -13.12 -12.90 -11.43
N ASP A 217 -12.50 -12.61 -12.57
CA ASP A 217 -11.57 -13.54 -13.22
C ASP A 217 -10.35 -13.83 -12.31
N VAL A 218 -9.76 -12.79 -11.71
CA VAL A 218 -8.64 -12.94 -10.75
C VAL A 218 -9.06 -13.75 -9.52
N TYR A 219 -10.24 -13.46 -8.96
CA TYR A 219 -10.75 -14.14 -7.76
C TYR A 219 -10.97 -15.63 -7.99
N TYR A 220 -11.73 -15.99 -9.03
CA TYR A 220 -12.03 -17.39 -9.31
C TYR A 220 -10.79 -18.17 -9.77
N LYS A 221 -9.89 -17.51 -10.51
CA LYS A 221 -8.60 -18.09 -10.89
C LYS A 221 -7.74 -18.36 -9.65
N ALA A 222 -7.64 -17.40 -8.73
CA ALA A 222 -6.91 -17.59 -7.48
C ALA A 222 -7.55 -18.70 -6.61
N LYS A 223 -8.87 -18.72 -6.50
CA LYS A 223 -9.59 -19.78 -5.77
C LYS A 223 -9.31 -21.17 -6.31
N LYS A 224 -9.12 -21.30 -7.65
CA LYS A 224 -8.77 -22.57 -8.28
C LYS A 224 -7.30 -22.92 -8.12
N GLU A 225 -6.38 -21.96 -8.36
CA GLU A 225 -4.95 -22.22 -8.44
C GLU A 225 -4.23 -22.20 -7.11
N LEU A 226 -4.74 -21.41 -6.14
CA LEU A 226 -4.11 -21.25 -4.82
C LEU A 226 -4.81 -22.08 -3.72
N SER A 227 -5.83 -22.85 -4.06
CA SER A 227 -6.52 -23.71 -3.08
C SER A 227 -5.57 -24.75 -2.49
N GLY A 228 -5.51 -24.82 -1.16
CA GLY A 228 -4.62 -25.74 -0.44
C GLY A 228 -3.14 -25.36 -0.48
N LYS A 229 -2.79 -24.16 -0.98
CA LYS A 229 -1.43 -23.66 -1.05
C LYS A 229 -1.19 -22.54 -0.02
N ASP A 230 0.09 -22.26 0.25
CA ASP A 230 0.49 -21.23 1.20
C ASP A 230 0.25 -19.81 0.68
N THR A 231 0.31 -19.61 -0.65
CA THR A 231 0.05 -18.32 -1.30
C THR A 231 -1.40 -17.90 -1.14
N LYS A 232 -1.63 -16.64 -0.71
CA LYS A 232 -2.98 -16.09 -0.50
C LYS A 232 -3.23 -14.90 -1.42
N LEU A 233 -4.44 -14.83 -2.00
CA LEU A 233 -4.92 -13.59 -2.61
C LEU A 233 -5.43 -12.66 -1.50
N VAL A 234 -4.92 -11.42 -1.45
CA VAL A 234 -5.36 -10.40 -0.50
C VAL A 234 -6.60 -9.71 -1.06
N THR A 235 -7.74 -9.92 -0.43
CA THR A 235 -9.03 -9.35 -0.84
C THR A 235 -9.62 -8.37 0.18
N SER A 236 -8.83 -7.90 1.14
CA SER A 236 -9.26 -6.99 2.22
C SER A 236 -9.30 -5.52 1.79
N ARG A 237 -9.79 -5.24 0.58
CA ARG A 237 -9.94 -3.88 0.03
C ARG A 237 -11.37 -3.62 -0.43
N PRO A 238 -11.80 -2.36 -0.56
CA PRO A 238 -13.11 -2.04 -1.13
C PRO A 238 -13.35 -2.69 -2.50
N LEU A 239 -14.59 -2.99 -2.79
CA LEU A 239 -15.13 -3.63 -3.99
C LEU A 239 -14.89 -5.15 -4.10
N TRP A 240 -13.93 -5.76 -3.41
CA TRP A 240 -13.79 -7.21 -3.41
C TRP A 240 -15.02 -7.93 -2.84
N ASN A 241 -15.67 -7.32 -1.83
CA ASN A 241 -16.92 -7.86 -1.25
C ASN A 241 -18.12 -7.86 -2.23
N LEU A 242 -17.99 -7.18 -3.37
CA LEU A 242 -18.99 -7.25 -4.44
C LEU A 242 -18.78 -8.47 -5.36
N ILE A 243 -17.66 -9.18 -5.20
CA ILE A 243 -17.36 -10.45 -5.87
C ILE A 243 -17.72 -11.63 -4.97
N ASP A 244 -17.35 -11.55 -3.70
CA ASP A 244 -17.67 -12.54 -2.68
C ASP A 244 -17.91 -11.81 -1.35
N GLU A 245 -19.08 -11.98 -0.74
CA GLU A 245 -19.48 -11.31 0.49
C GLU A 245 -18.56 -11.56 1.69
N ASN A 246 -17.80 -12.68 1.66
CA ASN A 246 -16.83 -13.01 2.70
C ASN A 246 -15.49 -12.28 2.53
N THR A 247 -15.34 -11.51 1.46
CA THR A 247 -14.14 -10.70 1.16
C THR A 247 -14.39 -9.23 1.39
N GLY A 248 -13.44 -8.40 0.95
CA GLY A 248 -13.51 -6.97 1.10
C GLY A 248 -13.02 -6.48 2.45
N GLY A 249 -12.94 -5.19 2.58
CA GLY A 249 -12.54 -4.52 3.81
C GLY A 249 -12.68 -3.02 3.67
N TYR A 250 -13.12 -2.40 4.74
CA TYR A 250 -13.20 -0.95 4.82
C TYR A 250 -11.80 -0.34 4.83
N CYS A 251 -11.64 0.79 4.13
CA CYS A 251 -10.36 1.50 4.11
C CYS A 251 -9.97 2.01 5.51
N PRO A 252 -8.78 1.69 6.05
CA PRO A 252 -8.38 2.10 7.40
C PRO A 252 -7.96 3.57 7.49
N VAL A 253 -7.87 4.28 6.37
CA VAL A 253 -7.48 5.69 6.32
C VAL A 253 -8.43 6.57 7.12
N GLY A 254 -7.87 7.39 8.01
CA GLY A 254 -8.63 8.21 8.95
C GLY A 254 -9.10 7.49 10.21
N PHE A 255 -9.07 6.16 10.26
CA PHE A 255 -9.49 5.36 11.42
C PHE A 255 -8.32 4.75 12.19
N SER A 256 -7.36 4.17 11.49
CA SER A 256 -6.18 3.54 12.08
C SER A 256 -4.96 3.56 11.16
N SER A 257 -4.94 4.44 10.17
CA SER A 257 -3.78 4.57 9.29
C SER A 257 -3.57 5.98 8.77
N ILE A 258 -2.29 6.30 8.50
CA ILE A 258 -1.84 7.56 7.92
C ILE A 258 -0.58 7.33 7.05
N CYS A 259 -0.32 8.26 6.15
CA CYS A 259 0.91 8.29 5.35
C CYS A 259 1.80 9.46 5.77
N ILE A 260 3.11 9.21 5.85
CA ILE A 260 4.13 10.22 6.16
C ILE A 260 5.10 10.30 4.98
N MET A 261 5.37 11.50 4.51
CA MET A 261 6.32 11.76 3.43
C MET A 261 7.74 11.99 3.99
N HIS A 262 8.72 12.00 3.10
CA HIS A 262 10.15 12.15 3.45
C HIS A 262 10.47 13.46 4.18
N ASP A 263 9.70 14.50 3.97
CA ASP A 263 9.81 15.83 4.60
C ASP A 263 8.95 16.00 5.86
N GLY A 264 8.30 14.93 6.30
CA GLY A 264 7.39 14.94 7.45
C GLY A 264 5.95 15.36 7.13
N THR A 265 5.62 15.66 5.89
CA THR A 265 4.24 15.95 5.47
C THR A 265 3.33 14.75 5.75
N LEU A 266 2.20 15.00 6.39
CA LEU A 266 1.18 14.01 6.68
C LEU A 266 0.11 14.02 5.59
N LEU A 267 -0.20 12.84 5.05
CA LEU A 267 -1.26 12.63 4.08
C LEU A 267 -2.26 11.59 4.62
N PRO A 268 -3.54 11.63 4.24
CA PRO A 268 -4.47 10.55 4.56
C PRO A 268 -3.98 9.19 4.03
N CYS A 269 -3.58 9.18 2.76
CA CYS A 269 -3.07 8.04 2.03
C CYS A 269 -2.09 8.53 0.96
N ARG A 270 -1.10 7.72 0.59
CA ARG A 270 -0.16 8.12 -0.47
C ARG A 270 -0.85 8.36 -1.82
N ARG A 271 -1.94 7.66 -2.08
CA ARG A 271 -2.74 7.80 -3.30
C ARG A 271 -3.68 9.03 -3.27
N LEU A 272 -3.78 9.71 -2.15
CA LEU A 272 -4.60 10.93 -1.96
C LEU A 272 -3.70 12.05 -1.46
N TYR A 273 -3.18 12.85 -2.37
CA TYR A 273 -2.28 13.95 -2.03
C TYR A 273 -3.06 15.18 -1.54
N LEU A 274 -3.53 15.09 -0.30
CA LEU A 274 -4.16 16.16 0.45
C LEU A 274 -3.37 16.37 1.76
N PRO A 275 -2.45 17.34 1.80
CA PRO A 275 -1.64 17.60 2.99
C PRO A 275 -2.52 17.94 4.20
N LEU A 276 -2.30 17.23 5.31
CA LEU A 276 -3.02 17.41 6.58
C LEU A 276 -2.25 18.32 7.54
N GLY A 277 -0.98 18.52 7.31
CA GLY A 277 0.00 19.19 8.15
C GLY A 277 1.34 18.49 8.09
N ASN A 278 2.26 18.84 9.00
CA ASN A 278 3.59 18.23 9.07
C ASN A 278 3.85 17.67 10.48
N ILE A 279 4.38 16.45 10.56
CA ILE A 279 4.61 15.78 11.83
C ILE A 279 5.63 16.50 12.72
N LEU A 280 6.60 17.20 12.12
CA LEU A 280 7.65 17.92 12.84
C LEU A 280 7.17 19.23 13.46
N THR A 281 6.30 19.97 12.78
CA THR A 281 5.79 21.28 13.23
C THR A 281 4.47 21.15 14.00
N ASP A 282 3.54 20.34 13.51
CA ASP A 282 2.19 20.23 14.07
C ASP A 282 2.03 19.06 15.04
N GLY A 283 2.83 18.00 14.86
CA GLY A 283 2.73 16.75 15.60
C GLY A 283 1.58 15.86 15.14
N LEU A 284 1.80 14.54 15.18
CA LEU A 284 0.83 13.55 14.67
C LEU A 284 -0.49 13.60 15.46
N PHE A 285 -0.44 13.76 16.77
CA PHE A 285 -1.61 13.78 17.65
C PHE A 285 -2.55 14.95 17.29
N LYS A 286 -2.02 16.17 17.16
CA LYS A 286 -2.82 17.36 16.82
C LYS A 286 -3.48 17.21 15.45
N VAL A 287 -2.71 16.81 14.43
CA VAL A 287 -3.22 16.60 13.08
C VAL A 287 -4.32 15.54 13.04
N TRP A 288 -4.13 14.43 13.76
CA TRP A 288 -5.08 13.32 13.79
C TRP A 288 -6.47 13.70 14.30
N TYR A 289 -6.54 14.56 15.31
CA TYR A 289 -7.80 14.96 15.92
C TYR A 289 -8.42 16.23 15.36
N ASN A 290 -7.62 17.12 14.74
CA ASN A 290 -8.10 18.42 14.30
C ASN A 290 -8.26 18.55 12.77
N SER A 291 -7.86 17.55 11.99
CA SER A 291 -8.00 17.62 10.53
C SER A 291 -9.43 17.40 10.08
N ASP A 292 -10.03 18.42 9.45
CA ASP A 292 -11.36 18.33 8.84
C ASP A 292 -11.42 17.25 7.76
N ILE A 293 -10.35 17.09 6.99
CA ILE A 293 -10.25 16.06 5.95
C ILE A 293 -10.39 14.66 6.58
N LEU A 294 -9.67 14.38 7.67
CA LEU A 294 -9.79 13.10 8.36
C LEU A 294 -11.18 12.91 8.97
N TRP A 295 -11.80 13.95 9.48
CA TRP A 295 -13.16 13.88 10.00
C TRP A 295 -14.18 13.61 8.89
N GLN A 296 -14.04 14.24 7.73
CA GLN A 296 -14.87 13.93 6.55
C GLN A 296 -14.71 12.45 6.15
N MET A 297 -13.48 11.91 6.15
CA MET A 297 -13.24 10.51 5.81
C MET A 297 -13.82 9.52 6.84
N ARG A 298 -13.96 9.92 8.10
CA ARG A 298 -14.56 9.13 9.19
C ARG A 298 -16.08 9.06 9.10
N LYS A 299 -16.72 10.01 8.43
CA LYS A 299 -18.18 9.99 8.20
C LYS A 299 -18.50 8.94 7.12
N ARG A 300 -19.04 7.79 7.52
CA ARG A 300 -19.36 6.69 6.61
C ARG A 300 -20.59 6.94 5.77
N ASP A 301 -21.54 7.64 6.35
CA ASP A 301 -22.86 7.97 5.83
C ASP A 301 -22.86 9.21 4.92
N ALA A 302 -21.68 9.79 4.68
CA ALA A 302 -21.55 11.07 3.98
C ALA A 302 -21.68 10.97 2.45
N THR A 303 -21.76 9.76 1.86
CA THR A 303 -22.05 9.63 0.43
C THR A 303 -23.52 9.31 0.27
N ASN A 304 -24.30 10.24 -0.26
CA ASN A 304 -25.74 10.05 -0.51
C ASN A 304 -26.04 8.77 -1.31
N GLU A 305 -25.12 8.37 -2.21
CA GLU A 305 -25.27 7.18 -3.05
C GLU A 305 -24.92 5.87 -2.35
N CYS A 306 -24.02 5.89 -1.36
CA CYS A 306 -23.62 4.70 -0.63
C CYS A 306 -24.34 4.50 0.71
N SER A 307 -25.07 5.51 1.19
CA SER A 307 -25.70 5.50 2.53
C SER A 307 -26.73 4.38 2.69
N SER A 308 -27.45 4.01 1.62
CA SER A 308 -28.41 2.92 1.58
C SER A 308 -27.85 1.61 1.02
N CYS A 309 -26.56 1.56 0.72
CA CYS A 309 -25.94 0.38 0.12
C CYS A 309 -25.78 -0.75 1.15
N ALA A 310 -26.25 -1.96 0.84
CA ALA A 310 -26.12 -3.14 1.69
C ALA A 310 -24.67 -3.52 2.01
N HIS A 311 -23.70 -3.05 1.21
CA HIS A 311 -22.29 -3.36 1.37
C HIS A 311 -21.49 -2.27 2.10
N ILE A 312 -22.13 -1.22 2.63
CA ILE A 312 -21.45 -0.05 3.23
C ILE A 312 -20.51 -0.45 4.38
N GLU A 313 -20.88 -1.43 5.18
CA GLU A 313 -20.09 -1.90 6.33
C GLU A 313 -18.73 -2.53 5.93
N ARG A 314 -18.63 -3.05 4.72
CA ARG A 314 -17.43 -3.74 4.22
C ARG A 314 -16.76 -3.10 3.01
N CYS A 315 -17.32 -2.00 2.49
CA CYS A 315 -16.82 -1.36 1.28
C CYS A 315 -16.41 0.10 1.53
N GLY A 316 -17.34 1.03 1.39
CA GLY A 316 -17.07 2.48 1.46
C GLY A 316 -16.27 3.05 0.29
N GLY A 317 -15.96 2.27 -0.76
CA GLY A 317 -15.20 2.69 -1.93
C GLY A 317 -13.75 3.13 -1.62
N CYS A 318 -13.05 3.64 -2.62
CA CYS A 318 -11.74 4.24 -2.46
C CYS A 318 -11.84 5.77 -2.51
N LYS A 319 -11.67 6.45 -1.37
CA LYS A 319 -11.77 7.90 -1.27
C LYS A 319 -10.78 8.65 -2.18
N ALA A 320 -9.61 8.06 -2.46
CA ALA A 320 -8.66 8.65 -3.40
C ALA A 320 -9.22 8.64 -4.84
N ILE A 321 -9.76 7.51 -5.29
CA ILE A 321 -10.35 7.40 -6.63
C ILE A 321 -11.58 8.31 -6.75
N SER A 322 -12.46 8.33 -5.74
CA SER A 322 -13.61 9.24 -5.70
C SER A 322 -13.19 10.71 -5.81
N TYR A 323 -12.21 11.12 -5.01
CA TYR A 323 -11.71 12.49 -5.00
C TYR A 323 -11.13 12.94 -6.34
N TYR A 324 -10.27 12.12 -6.96
CA TYR A 324 -9.67 12.52 -8.23
C TYR A 324 -10.66 12.51 -9.38
N SER A 325 -11.71 11.71 -9.31
CA SER A 325 -12.77 11.71 -10.33
C SER A 325 -13.74 12.88 -10.18
N ASN A 326 -14.10 13.23 -8.96
CA ASN A 326 -15.21 14.17 -8.70
C ASN A 326 -14.81 15.39 -7.85
N LYS A 327 -13.56 15.50 -7.42
CA LYS A 327 -13.03 16.51 -6.49
C LYS A 327 -13.77 16.55 -5.13
N ASP A 328 -14.43 15.44 -4.78
CA ASP A 328 -15.16 15.28 -3.53
C ASP A 328 -14.86 13.91 -2.91
N LEU A 329 -14.58 13.91 -1.60
CA LEU A 329 -14.31 12.69 -0.81
C LEU A 329 -15.58 11.87 -0.53
N ASN A 330 -16.75 12.49 -0.67
CA ASN A 330 -18.04 11.93 -0.26
C ASN A 330 -18.85 11.35 -1.43
N THR A 331 -18.29 11.29 -2.62
CA THR A 331 -18.93 10.67 -3.78
C THR A 331 -18.68 9.18 -3.84
N LYS A 332 -19.54 8.47 -4.54
CA LYS A 332 -19.38 7.05 -4.87
C LYS A 332 -18.08 6.83 -5.64
N ASP A 333 -17.45 5.70 -5.39
CA ASP A 333 -16.30 5.24 -6.18
C ASP A 333 -16.76 5.00 -7.64
N PRO A 334 -16.20 5.71 -8.64
CA PRO A 334 -16.66 5.61 -10.03
C PRO A 334 -16.43 4.24 -10.65
N GLN A 335 -15.63 3.40 -10.01
CA GLN A 335 -15.40 2.02 -10.42
C GLN A 335 -16.34 1.02 -9.72
N CYS A 336 -17.30 1.50 -8.93
CA CYS A 336 -18.33 0.67 -8.32
C CYS A 336 -19.39 0.29 -9.36
N TRP A 337 -19.70 -1.00 -9.48
CA TRP A 337 -20.63 -1.54 -10.48
C TRP A 337 -22.03 -1.89 -9.97
N ILE A 338 -22.38 -1.44 -8.76
CA ILE A 338 -23.73 -1.57 -8.19
C ILE A 338 -24.35 -0.21 -7.93
#